data_12002a087a3e16f3fd6368a863338549
#
_entry.id   12002a087a3e16f3fd6368a863338549
#
_cell.length_a   1.000
_cell.length_b   1.000
_cell.length_c   1.000
_cell.angle_alpha   90.00
_cell.angle_beta   90.00
_cell.angle_gamma   90.00
#
_symmetry.space_group_name_H-M   'P 1'
#
loop_
_entity.id
_entity.type
_entity.pdbx_description
1 polymer ?
#
loop_
_entity_poly.entity_id
_entity_poly.type
_entity_poly.pdbx_seq_one_letter_code
_entity_poly.pdbx_strand_id
1 'polypeptide(L)'
;MGKKVLLYNPQAVFFTMPLALVAVGSALDGRRCDVEIIDARLETDGADAVLERVSDALCLGVSVLSGAPIRDALRVTRAAKARRPDLPIVWGGWHPSLFPLQTLEEHSITVTVVGQGEAAFAELVERLARSESVHGVPGTAS
;
A
#
# COMPACT_ATOMS: atom_id res chain seq x y z
N MET A 1 20.41 8.05 -2.97
CA MET A 1 19.43 7.44 -2.09
C MET A 1 18.10 7.30 -2.79
N GLY A 2 17.48 6.14 -2.66
CA GLY A 2 16.19 5.89 -3.28
C GLY A 2 15.03 6.51 -2.51
N LYS A 3 13.89 6.64 -3.19
CA LYS A 3 12.63 7.00 -2.55
C LYS A 3 12.15 5.84 -1.70
N LYS A 4 11.61 6.13 -0.53
CA LYS A 4 11.13 5.11 0.41
C LYS A 4 9.71 4.72 0.08
N VAL A 5 9.50 3.43 -0.11
CA VAL A 5 8.18 2.85 -0.34
C VAL A 5 7.84 1.91 0.82
N LEU A 6 6.75 2.17 1.50
CA LEU A 6 6.28 1.32 2.59
C LEU A 6 5.21 0.37 2.07
N LEU A 7 5.33 -0.91 2.44
CA LEU A 7 4.34 -1.94 2.14
C LEU A 7 3.88 -2.57 3.45
N TYR A 8 2.59 -2.64 3.67
CA TYR A 8 2.01 -3.12 4.92
C TYR A 8 1.19 -4.39 4.69
N ASN A 9 1.46 -5.41 5.51
CA ASN A 9 0.68 -6.65 5.56
C ASN A 9 -0.21 -6.61 6.80
N PRO A 10 -1.55 -6.44 6.63
CA PRO A 10 -2.48 -6.29 7.76
C PRO A 10 -2.58 -7.53 8.64
N GLN A 11 -3.00 -7.32 9.88
CA GLN A 11 -3.32 -8.38 10.81
C GLN A 11 -4.46 -9.23 10.28
N ALA A 12 -4.27 -10.55 10.30
CA ALA A 12 -5.25 -11.52 9.85
C ALA A 12 -5.51 -12.55 10.96
N VAL A 13 -6.60 -13.26 10.84
CA VAL A 13 -6.99 -14.29 11.82
C VAL A 13 -6.05 -15.49 11.75
N PHE A 14 -5.56 -15.79 10.55
CA PHE A 14 -4.66 -16.92 10.34
C PHE A 14 -3.33 -16.43 9.78
N PHE A 15 -2.32 -17.29 9.89
CA PHE A 15 -0.97 -16.98 9.42
C PHE A 15 -0.94 -16.84 7.90
N THR A 16 -0.41 -15.71 7.41
CA THR A 16 -0.17 -15.49 5.99
C THR A 16 1.22 -14.87 5.79
N MET A 17 1.96 -15.40 4.84
CA MET A 17 3.23 -14.79 4.42
C MET A 17 2.93 -13.61 3.51
N PRO A 18 3.66 -12.49 3.62
CA PRO A 18 3.42 -11.33 2.74
C PRO A 18 4.03 -11.50 1.35
N LEU A 19 3.78 -12.64 0.71
CA LEU A 19 4.38 -12.98 -0.59
C LEU A 19 3.97 -12.01 -1.70
N ALA A 20 2.73 -11.55 -1.68
CA ALA A 20 2.26 -10.56 -2.66
C ALA A 20 3.04 -9.25 -2.56
N LEU A 21 3.35 -8.81 -1.34
CA LEU A 21 4.15 -7.60 -1.12
C LEU A 21 5.61 -7.80 -1.51
N VAL A 22 6.15 -8.99 -1.29
CA VAL A 22 7.51 -9.33 -1.73
C VAL A 22 7.59 -9.27 -3.27
N ALA A 23 6.59 -9.83 -3.95
CA ALA A 23 6.54 -9.81 -5.41
C ALA A 23 6.45 -8.38 -5.95
N VAL A 24 5.56 -7.57 -5.40
CA VAL A 24 5.38 -6.18 -5.79
C VAL A 24 6.64 -5.36 -5.51
N GLY A 25 7.23 -5.53 -4.33
CA GLY A 25 8.46 -4.81 -3.96
C GLY A 25 9.64 -5.19 -4.82
N SER A 26 9.74 -6.47 -5.21
CA SER A 26 10.82 -6.94 -6.08
C SER A 26 10.75 -6.40 -7.50
N ALA A 27 9.56 -5.97 -7.94
CA ALA A 27 9.37 -5.37 -9.26
C ALA A 27 9.85 -3.91 -9.32
N LEU A 28 10.13 -3.29 -8.19
CA LEU A 28 10.63 -1.92 -8.15
C LEU A 28 12.13 -1.89 -8.43
N ASP A 29 12.58 -0.83 -9.06
CA ASP A 29 14.00 -0.62 -9.30
C ASP A 29 14.69 -0.29 -7.97
N GLY A 30 15.47 -1.25 -7.45
CA GLY A 30 16.17 -1.10 -6.16
C GLY A 30 17.16 0.05 -6.09
N ARG A 31 17.56 0.61 -7.23
CA ARG A 31 18.42 1.81 -7.25
C ARG A 31 17.64 3.09 -7.06
N ARG A 32 16.31 3.06 -7.29
CA ARG A 32 15.43 4.23 -7.18
C ARG A 32 14.52 4.17 -5.95
N CYS A 33 14.25 2.98 -5.46
CA CYS A 33 13.30 2.77 -4.37
C CYS A 33 13.93 1.98 -3.25
N ASP A 34 13.69 2.45 -2.03
CA ASP A 34 14.05 1.75 -0.82
C ASP A 34 12.75 1.17 -0.24
N VAL A 35 12.55 -0.14 -0.43
CA VAL A 35 11.30 -0.82 -0.07
C VAL A 35 11.40 -1.40 1.32
N GLU A 36 10.43 -1.07 2.16
CA GLU A 36 10.33 -1.63 3.51
C GLU A 36 8.97 -2.29 3.69
N ILE A 37 8.96 -3.57 4.04
CA ILE A 37 7.74 -4.32 4.31
C ILE A 37 7.51 -4.37 5.82
N ILE A 38 6.36 -3.91 6.27
CA ILE A 38 5.91 -3.97 7.65
C ILE A 38 4.85 -5.06 7.75
N ASP A 39 5.16 -6.12 8.48
CA ASP A 39 4.22 -7.23 8.69
C ASP A 39 3.60 -7.09 10.08
N ALA A 40 2.29 -6.87 10.12
CA ALA A 40 1.58 -6.67 11.39
C ALA A 40 1.76 -7.82 12.38
N ARG A 41 2.02 -9.03 11.90
CA ARG A 41 2.26 -10.19 12.76
C ARG A 41 3.54 -10.07 13.59
N LEU A 42 4.50 -9.29 13.10
CA LEU A 42 5.82 -9.14 13.72
C LEU A 42 5.92 -7.88 14.59
N GLU A 43 4.87 -7.05 14.57
CA GLU A 43 4.86 -5.77 15.28
C GLU A 43 3.95 -5.83 16.51
N THR A 44 4.28 -5.06 17.54
CA THR A 44 3.41 -4.90 18.70
C THR A 44 2.14 -4.16 18.30
N ASP A 45 2.28 -3.11 17.49
CA ASP A 45 1.17 -2.38 16.90
C ASP A 45 1.54 -1.96 15.48
N GLY A 46 0.75 -2.44 14.49
CA GLY A 46 1.02 -2.15 13.09
C GLY A 46 0.91 -0.68 12.74
N ALA A 47 -0.07 0.03 13.32
CA ALA A 47 -0.24 1.46 13.09
C ALA A 47 0.98 2.24 13.59
N ASP A 48 1.45 1.95 14.79
CA ASP A 48 2.65 2.62 15.34
C ASP A 48 3.87 2.37 14.47
N ALA A 49 4.05 1.13 14.00
CA ALA A 49 5.17 0.78 13.13
C ALA A 49 5.15 1.57 11.81
N VAL A 50 3.97 1.73 11.22
CA VAL A 50 3.79 2.53 10.00
C VAL A 50 4.04 4.01 10.29
N LEU A 51 3.45 4.55 11.37
CA LEU A 51 3.56 5.97 11.70
C LEU A 51 5.00 6.42 11.96
N GLU A 52 5.84 5.54 12.46
CA GLU A 52 7.27 5.83 12.66
C GLU A 52 8.02 6.06 11.35
N ARG A 53 7.46 5.63 10.21
CA ARG A 53 8.15 5.57 8.93
C ARG A 53 7.52 6.40 7.82
N VAL A 54 6.35 7.02 8.04
CA VAL A 54 5.62 7.70 6.96
C VAL A 54 6.15 9.09 6.61
N SER A 55 6.94 9.71 7.47
CA SER A 55 7.33 11.11 7.28
C SER A 55 8.06 11.37 5.96
N ASP A 56 8.89 10.43 5.52
CA ASP A 56 9.67 10.54 4.29
C ASP A 56 9.28 9.51 3.22
N ALA A 57 8.16 8.83 3.43
CA ALA A 57 7.70 7.81 2.48
C ALA A 57 7.09 8.45 1.23
N LEU A 58 7.37 7.86 0.08
CA LEU A 58 6.77 8.25 -1.19
C LEU A 58 5.30 7.81 -1.25
N CYS A 59 5.02 6.63 -0.73
CA CYS A 59 3.66 6.08 -0.66
C CYS A 59 3.59 4.94 0.36
N LEU A 60 2.36 4.54 0.69
CA LEU A 60 2.06 3.35 1.48
C LEU A 60 1.20 2.42 0.65
N GLY A 61 1.69 1.20 0.40
CA GLY A 61 0.94 0.14 -0.26
C GLY A 61 0.45 -0.87 0.78
N VAL A 62 -0.79 -1.31 0.65
CA VAL A 62 -1.41 -2.27 1.57
C VAL A 62 -2.02 -3.41 0.76
N SER A 63 -1.69 -4.65 1.11
CA SER A 63 -2.27 -5.84 0.49
C SER A 63 -3.40 -6.35 1.37
N VAL A 64 -4.63 -6.34 0.86
CA VAL A 64 -5.83 -6.57 1.69
C VAL A 64 -6.64 -7.75 1.17
N LEU A 65 -6.78 -8.76 2.01
CA LEU A 65 -7.74 -9.85 1.82
C LEU A 65 -9.10 -9.41 2.36
N SER A 66 -10.17 -10.00 1.82
CA SER A 66 -11.52 -9.74 2.33
C SER A 66 -11.66 -10.31 3.75
N GLY A 67 -12.50 -9.67 4.55
CA GLY A 67 -12.78 -10.08 5.92
C GLY A 67 -11.97 -9.34 6.98
N ALA A 68 -11.46 -10.06 7.97
CA ALA A 68 -10.80 -9.49 9.15
C ALA A 68 -9.64 -8.52 8.82
N PRO A 69 -8.80 -8.77 7.79
CA PRO A 69 -7.72 -7.84 7.46
C PRO A 69 -8.16 -6.44 7.09
N ILE A 70 -9.39 -6.27 6.59
CA ILE A 70 -9.93 -4.96 6.21
C ILE A 70 -9.94 -4.00 7.41
N ARG A 71 -10.32 -4.48 8.58
CA ARG A 71 -10.41 -3.65 9.78
C ARG A 71 -9.05 -3.08 10.16
N ASP A 72 -8.03 -3.92 10.18
CA ASP A 72 -6.67 -3.47 10.49
C ASP A 72 -6.13 -2.55 9.41
N ALA A 73 -6.35 -2.90 8.14
CA ALA A 73 -5.94 -2.07 7.01
C ALA A 73 -6.56 -0.67 7.07
N LEU A 74 -7.85 -0.56 7.40
CA LEU A 74 -8.53 0.73 7.55
C LEU A 74 -7.94 1.53 8.71
N ARG A 75 -7.71 0.88 9.85
CA ARG A 75 -7.13 1.54 11.03
C ARG A 75 -5.77 2.16 10.70
N VAL A 76 -4.91 1.38 10.07
CA VAL A 76 -3.56 1.82 9.71
C VAL A 76 -3.59 2.91 8.63
N THR A 77 -4.42 2.72 7.60
CA THR A 77 -4.57 3.68 6.50
C THR A 77 -5.06 5.03 7.01
N ARG A 78 -6.09 5.03 7.85
CA ARG A 78 -6.62 6.28 8.42
C ARG A 78 -5.63 6.97 9.34
N ALA A 79 -4.90 6.21 10.15
CA ALA A 79 -3.86 6.77 11.02
C ALA A 79 -2.72 7.39 10.21
N ALA A 80 -2.27 6.72 9.16
CA ALA A 80 -1.23 7.23 8.29
C ALA A 80 -1.67 8.51 7.57
N LYS A 81 -2.90 8.54 7.06
CA LYS A 81 -3.46 9.71 6.37
C LYS A 81 -3.64 10.90 7.33
N ALA A 82 -4.02 10.63 8.56
CA ALA A 82 -4.11 11.68 9.59
C ALA A 82 -2.75 12.28 9.91
N ARG A 83 -1.71 11.45 9.95
CA ARG A 83 -0.33 11.90 10.20
C ARG A 83 0.24 12.66 9.01
N ARG A 84 -0.05 12.20 7.79
CA ARG A 84 0.41 12.82 6.53
C ARG A 84 -0.75 12.89 5.54
N PRO A 85 -1.53 13.98 5.53
CA PRO A 85 -2.70 14.11 4.62
C PRO A 85 -2.35 14.00 3.13
N ASP A 86 -1.13 14.32 2.74
CA ASP A 86 -0.66 14.24 1.36
C ASP A 86 -0.08 12.86 0.97
N LEU A 87 -0.03 11.91 1.91
CA LEU A 87 0.53 10.59 1.64
C LEU A 87 -0.35 9.81 0.67
N PRO A 88 0.19 9.41 -0.50
CA PRO A 88 -0.55 8.49 -1.36
C PRO A 88 -0.65 7.11 -0.73
N ILE A 89 -1.88 6.57 -0.67
CA ILE A 89 -2.12 5.24 -0.10
C ILE A 89 -2.78 4.37 -1.17
N VAL A 90 -2.17 3.22 -1.42
CA VAL A 90 -2.56 2.29 -2.49
C VAL A 90 -2.97 0.96 -1.86
N TRP A 91 -4.19 0.53 -2.13
CA TRP A 91 -4.66 -0.79 -1.71
C TRP A 91 -4.65 -1.74 -2.90
N GLY A 92 -4.11 -2.94 -2.70
CA GLY A 92 -4.13 -4.03 -3.66
C GLY A 92 -4.51 -5.33 -2.98
N GLY A 93 -4.57 -6.42 -3.75
CA GLY A 93 -4.93 -7.74 -3.26
C GLY A 93 -6.37 -8.11 -3.59
N TRP A 94 -6.85 -9.18 -2.97
CA TRP A 94 -8.16 -9.76 -3.30
C TRP A 94 -9.32 -8.80 -3.11
N HIS A 95 -9.37 -8.10 -1.98
CA HIS A 95 -10.53 -7.25 -1.69
C HIS A 95 -10.66 -6.08 -2.65
N PRO A 96 -9.63 -5.23 -2.85
CA PRO A 96 -9.75 -4.13 -3.83
C PRO A 96 -9.89 -4.62 -5.27
N SER A 97 -9.37 -5.81 -5.60
CA SER A 97 -9.52 -6.38 -6.94
C SER A 97 -10.98 -6.74 -7.24
N LEU A 98 -11.71 -7.21 -6.23
CA LEU A 98 -13.13 -7.55 -6.38
C LEU A 98 -14.05 -6.33 -6.25
N PHE A 99 -13.67 -5.36 -5.43
CA PHE A 99 -14.47 -4.19 -5.09
C PHE A 99 -13.68 -2.89 -5.22
N PRO A 100 -13.14 -2.56 -6.41
CA PRO A 100 -12.26 -1.41 -6.54
C PRO A 100 -12.93 -0.07 -6.28
N LEU A 101 -14.16 0.11 -6.76
CA LEU A 101 -14.87 1.38 -6.58
C LEU A 101 -15.39 1.55 -5.16
N GLN A 102 -15.91 0.49 -4.57
CA GLN A 102 -16.36 0.52 -3.18
C GLN A 102 -15.19 0.80 -2.24
N THR A 103 -14.02 0.23 -2.52
CA THR A 103 -12.81 0.50 -1.75
C THR A 103 -12.44 1.99 -1.78
N LEU A 104 -12.59 2.62 -2.95
CA LEU A 104 -12.30 4.04 -3.12
C LEU A 104 -13.32 4.97 -2.45
N GLU A 105 -14.44 4.47 -1.96
CA GLU A 105 -15.35 5.27 -1.14
C GLU A 105 -14.69 5.67 0.20
N GLU A 106 -13.69 4.94 0.64
CA GLU A 106 -12.84 5.35 1.75
C GLU A 106 -11.88 6.43 1.29
N HIS A 107 -12.09 7.66 1.73
CA HIS A 107 -11.35 8.83 1.25
C HIS A 107 -9.86 8.82 1.60
N SER A 108 -9.43 8.00 2.54
CA SER A 108 -8.02 7.87 2.87
C SER A 108 -7.25 7.00 1.86
N ILE A 109 -7.94 6.32 0.96
CA ILE A 109 -7.33 5.49 -0.09
C ILE A 109 -7.25 6.30 -1.39
N THR A 110 -6.05 6.40 -1.95
CA THR A 110 -5.80 7.18 -3.16
C THR A 110 -6.07 6.38 -4.43
N VAL A 111 -5.58 5.14 -4.47
CA VAL A 111 -5.63 4.27 -5.67
C VAL A 111 -5.88 2.84 -5.23
N THR A 112 -6.65 2.10 -6.02
CA THR A 112 -6.74 0.64 -5.89
C THR A 112 -6.08 -0.03 -7.09
N VAL A 113 -5.35 -1.12 -6.82
CA VAL A 113 -4.74 -1.96 -7.84
C VAL A 113 -5.60 -3.21 -8.02
N VAL A 114 -5.99 -3.47 -9.27
CA VAL A 114 -6.88 -4.59 -9.63
C VAL A 114 -6.05 -5.70 -10.26
N GLY A 115 -6.16 -6.91 -9.71
CA GLY A 115 -5.43 -8.07 -10.20
C GLY A 115 -3.97 -8.10 -9.77
N GLN A 116 -3.11 -8.67 -10.61
CA GLN A 116 -1.66 -8.71 -10.34
C GLN A 116 -1.07 -7.31 -10.40
N GLY A 117 -0.35 -6.93 -9.34
CA GLY A 117 -0.01 -5.54 -9.11
C GLY A 117 1.42 -5.12 -9.43
N GLU A 118 2.29 -6.03 -9.85
CA GLU A 118 3.72 -5.73 -10.00
C GLU A 118 3.96 -4.56 -10.98
N ALA A 119 3.40 -4.65 -12.19
CA ALA A 119 3.58 -3.62 -13.20
C ALA A 119 2.84 -2.33 -12.86
N ALA A 120 1.60 -2.44 -12.39
CA ALA A 120 0.78 -1.28 -12.05
C ALA A 120 1.40 -0.50 -10.88
N PHE A 121 1.83 -1.19 -9.84
CA PHE A 121 2.43 -0.53 -8.67
C PHE A 121 3.77 0.12 -9.02
N ALA A 122 4.59 -0.54 -9.85
CA ALA A 122 5.85 0.05 -10.31
C ALA A 122 5.60 1.35 -11.08
N GLU A 123 4.59 1.37 -11.95
CA GLU A 123 4.21 2.60 -12.68
C GLU A 123 3.72 3.70 -11.74
N LEU A 124 2.90 3.33 -10.74
CA LEU A 124 2.45 4.28 -9.72
C LEU A 124 3.63 4.93 -8.99
N VAL A 125 4.57 4.10 -8.56
CA VAL A 125 5.76 4.58 -7.83
C VAL A 125 6.61 5.51 -8.70
N GLU A 126 6.80 5.17 -9.97
CA GLU A 126 7.55 6.04 -10.90
C GLU A 126 6.86 7.38 -11.10
N ARG A 127 5.55 7.38 -11.28
CA ARG A 127 4.79 8.63 -11.42
C ARG A 127 4.87 9.49 -10.16
N LEU A 128 4.73 8.88 -9.01
CA LEU A 128 4.87 9.60 -7.73
C LEU A 128 6.27 10.19 -7.56
N ALA A 129 7.31 9.44 -7.93
CA ALA A 129 8.68 9.93 -7.85
C ALA A 129 8.95 11.13 -8.77
N ARG A 130 8.19 11.23 -9.86
CA ARG A 130 8.28 12.36 -10.82
C ARG A 130 7.24 13.44 -10.55
N SER A 131 6.46 13.31 -9.48
CA SER A 131 5.34 14.21 -9.16
C SER A 131 4.30 14.28 -10.27
N GLU A 132 4.09 13.16 -10.96
CA GLU A 132 3.09 13.03 -12.01
C GLU A 132 1.77 12.49 -11.45
N SER A 133 0.67 12.69 -12.20
CA SER A 133 -0.64 12.15 -11.82
C SER A 133 -0.65 10.63 -11.82
N VAL A 134 -1.32 10.06 -10.82
CA VAL A 134 -1.52 8.60 -10.72
C VAL A 134 -2.79 8.12 -11.41
N HIS A 135 -3.58 9.05 -11.96
CA HIS A 135 -4.80 8.68 -12.69
C HIS A 135 -4.47 8.00 -14.01
N GLY A 136 -5.29 7.01 -14.37
CA GLY A 136 -5.20 6.36 -15.67
C GLY A 136 -4.07 5.34 -15.81
N VAL A 137 -3.44 4.92 -14.72
CA VAL A 137 -2.47 3.82 -14.78
C VAL A 137 -3.23 2.52 -15.08
N PRO A 138 -2.83 1.75 -16.12
CA PRO A 138 -3.47 0.47 -16.41
C PRO A 138 -3.44 -0.46 -15.20
N GLY A 139 -4.56 -1.14 -14.94
CA GLY A 139 -4.69 -2.05 -13.80
C GLY A 139 -5.00 -1.35 -12.48
N THR A 140 -5.39 -0.07 -12.52
CA THR A 140 -5.75 0.69 -11.31
C THR A 140 -7.11 1.36 -11.47
N ALA A 141 -7.67 1.75 -10.31
CA ALA A 141 -8.80 2.67 -10.22
C ALA A 141 -8.44 3.79 -9.24
N SER A 142 -8.93 4.97 -9.53
CA SER A 142 -8.63 6.13 -8.67
C SER A 142 -9.72 7.21 -8.78
#